data_74bdfe10a262f6f41f0cb50e3b955952
#
_entry.id   74bdfe10a262f6f41f0cb50e3b955952
#
_cell.length_a   1.000
_cell.length_b   1.000
_cell.length_c   1.000
_cell.angle_alpha   90.00
_cell.angle_beta   90.00
_cell.angle_gamma   90.00
#
_symmetry.space_group_name_H-M   'P 1'
#
loop_
_entity.id
_entity.type
_entity.pdbx_description
1 polymer ?
#
loop_
_entity_poly.entity_id
_entity_poly.type
_entity_poly.pdbx_seq_one_letter_code
_entity_poly.pdbx_strand_id
1 'polypeptide(L)'
;MNNIIEYIESKYTPIAIIVYGSYCDGTNNESSDFDALVISDNHVKFHDLSFVDGVQLDLFIYPKEFFDKPDDFSDFMHIYYSDVVKDTNNYGENLKRNIVKYVDSLPNKTDVELLEGIAWCQKMLKRSKQNDIEGMFRWHWLLTESLSIFCQLKHKQYFGPKLQ
;
A
#
# COMPACT_ATOMS: atom_id res chain seq x y z
N MET A 1 18.56 -6.91 3.12
CA MET A 1 17.54 -7.41 2.16
C MET A 1 17.79 -8.87 1.76
N ASN A 2 18.97 -9.29 1.31
CA ASN A 2 19.20 -10.67 0.85
C ASN A 2 18.82 -11.74 1.89
N ASN A 3 19.24 -11.61 3.14
CA ASN A 3 18.89 -12.56 4.21
C ASN A 3 17.37 -12.67 4.46
N ILE A 4 16.65 -11.57 4.29
CA ILE A 4 15.18 -11.56 4.43
C ILE A 4 14.55 -12.36 3.28
N ILE A 5 15.01 -12.13 2.05
CA ILE A 5 14.50 -12.88 0.87
C ILE A 5 14.81 -14.38 1.03
N GLU A 6 16.04 -14.75 1.43
CA GLU A 6 16.41 -16.15 1.71
C GLU A 6 15.53 -16.80 2.80
N TYR A 7 15.22 -16.05 3.86
CA TYR A 7 14.29 -16.50 4.90
C TYR A 7 12.89 -16.76 4.32
N ILE A 8 12.35 -15.82 3.53
CA ILE A 8 11.03 -15.95 2.89
C ILE A 8 11.03 -17.17 1.97
N GLU A 9 12.07 -17.33 1.14
CA GLU A 9 12.20 -18.45 0.21
C GLU A 9 12.24 -19.80 0.93
N SER A 10 13.02 -19.90 2.00
CA SER A 10 13.18 -21.15 2.77
C SER A 10 11.90 -21.53 3.52
N LYS A 11 11.17 -20.52 4.03
CA LYS A 11 10.00 -20.74 4.89
C LYS A 11 8.71 -20.96 4.07
N TYR A 12 8.53 -20.23 3.00
CA TYR A 12 7.25 -20.16 2.28
C TYR A 12 7.26 -20.78 0.89
N THR A 13 8.44 -21.11 0.34
CA THR A 13 8.59 -21.66 -1.02
C THR A 13 7.77 -20.85 -2.05
N PRO A 14 7.98 -19.54 -2.13
CA PRO A 14 7.09 -18.64 -2.85
C PRO A 14 7.20 -18.81 -4.37
N ILE A 15 6.05 -18.63 -5.07
CA ILE A 15 5.97 -18.46 -6.51
C ILE A 15 6.44 -17.06 -6.89
N ALA A 16 6.04 -16.05 -6.10
CA ALA A 16 6.47 -14.68 -6.29
C ALA A 16 6.63 -13.96 -4.95
N ILE A 17 7.59 -13.01 -4.90
CA ILE A 17 7.79 -12.05 -3.82
C ILE A 17 7.77 -10.67 -4.45
N ILE A 18 6.85 -9.84 -3.99
CA ILE A 18 6.66 -8.46 -4.46
C ILE A 18 6.91 -7.54 -3.26
N VAL A 19 8.02 -6.80 -3.30
CA VAL A 19 8.44 -5.87 -2.25
C VAL A 19 7.88 -4.50 -2.54
N TYR A 20 7.36 -3.82 -1.51
CA TYR A 20 6.85 -2.45 -1.62
C TYR A 20 7.29 -1.61 -0.42
N GLY A 21 6.82 -0.37 -0.32
CA GLY A 21 7.18 0.50 0.79
C GLY A 21 8.64 0.95 0.76
N SER A 22 9.20 1.23 1.93
CA SER A 22 10.49 1.91 2.08
C SER A 22 11.69 1.11 1.55
N TYR A 23 11.62 -0.21 1.57
CA TYR A 23 12.67 -1.06 1.01
C TYR A 23 12.66 -1.14 -0.52
N CYS A 24 11.52 -0.82 -1.14
CA CYS A 24 11.40 -0.72 -2.59
C CYS A 24 11.91 0.62 -3.11
N ASP A 25 11.54 1.73 -2.46
CA ASP A 25 11.90 3.10 -2.89
C ASP A 25 13.25 3.61 -2.33
N GLY A 26 13.92 2.80 -1.49
CA GLY A 26 15.21 3.13 -0.90
C GLY A 26 15.16 4.17 0.23
N THR A 27 13.99 4.44 0.80
CA THR A 27 13.81 5.38 1.92
C THR A 27 13.85 4.70 3.29
N ASN A 28 14.11 3.38 3.33
CA ASN A 28 14.17 2.62 4.57
C ASN A 28 15.28 3.11 5.51
N ASN A 29 15.01 3.01 6.80
CA ASN A 29 15.92 3.34 7.89
C ASN A 29 15.89 2.24 8.98
N GLU A 30 16.60 2.43 10.08
CA GLU A 30 16.73 1.43 11.17
C GLU A 30 15.39 1.05 11.84
N SER A 31 14.35 1.87 11.72
CA SER A 31 13.02 1.61 12.26
C SER A 31 12.01 1.15 11.20
N SER A 32 12.45 0.95 9.96
CA SER A 32 11.57 0.52 8.88
C SER A 32 11.33 -0.98 8.95
N ASP A 33 10.07 -1.37 8.80
CA ASP A 33 9.64 -2.72 8.52
C ASP A 33 9.89 -3.12 7.06
N PHE A 34 9.93 -4.42 6.80
CA PHE A 34 10.08 -4.96 5.45
C PHE A 34 8.73 -5.42 4.93
N ASP A 35 8.16 -4.61 4.02
CA ASP A 35 6.85 -4.82 3.43
C ASP A 35 6.93 -5.71 2.19
N ALA A 36 6.19 -6.84 2.16
CA ALA A 36 6.08 -7.64 0.96
C ALA A 36 4.78 -8.44 0.85
N LEU A 37 4.32 -8.61 -0.39
CA LEU A 37 3.33 -9.60 -0.77
C LEU A 37 4.03 -10.87 -1.23
N VAL A 38 3.73 -11.98 -0.57
CA VAL A 38 4.30 -13.31 -0.84
C VAL A 38 3.21 -14.22 -1.38
N ILE A 39 3.43 -14.79 -2.56
CA ILE A 39 2.47 -15.69 -3.20
C ILE A 39 3.04 -17.09 -3.18
N SER A 40 2.28 -18.05 -2.63
CA SER A 40 2.72 -19.44 -2.46
C SER A 40 1.56 -20.41 -2.70
N ASP A 41 1.82 -21.56 -3.32
CA ASP A 41 0.82 -22.61 -3.53
C ASP A 41 0.48 -23.39 -2.25
N ASN A 42 1.35 -23.34 -1.23
CA ASN A 42 1.30 -24.25 -0.08
C ASN A 42 0.76 -23.61 1.20
N HIS A 43 0.31 -22.34 1.14
CA HIS A 43 -0.08 -21.60 2.33
C HIS A 43 -1.48 -21.01 2.21
N VAL A 44 -2.19 -20.95 3.33
CA VAL A 44 -3.41 -20.16 3.46
C VAL A 44 -3.06 -18.68 3.65
N LYS A 45 -4.00 -17.79 3.39
CA LYS A 45 -3.81 -16.36 3.66
C LYS A 45 -3.49 -16.13 5.13
N PHE A 46 -2.36 -15.48 5.41
CA PHE A 46 -1.98 -15.01 6.75
C PHE A 46 -0.97 -13.85 6.69
N HIS A 47 -0.70 -13.27 7.84
CA HIS A 47 0.19 -12.14 8.01
C HIS A 47 1.35 -12.53 8.93
N ASP A 48 2.60 -12.40 8.45
CA ASP A 48 3.81 -12.69 9.23
C ASP A 48 4.48 -11.39 9.70
N LEU A 49 4.57 -11.23 11.01
CA LEU A 49 5.18 -10.09 11.71
C LEU A 49 6.47 -10.50 12.44
N SER A 50 7.13 -11.56 12.01
CA SER A 50 8.38 -12.03 12.64
C SER A 50 9.55 -11.08 12.37
N PHE A 51 10.69 -11.35 13.01
CA PHE A 51 11.92 -10.57 12.85
C PHE A 51 12.99 -11.39 12.17
N VAL A 52 13.72 -10.76 11.24
CA VAL A 52 14.92 -11.32 10.61
C VAL A 52 16.03 -10.28 10.67
N ASP A 53 17.14 -10.64 11.29
CA ASP A 53 18.32 -9.75 11.49
C ASP A 53 17.96 -8.38 12.11
N GLY A 54 16.98 -8.37 13.02
CA GLY A 54 16.54 -7.15 13.70
C GLY A 54 15.52 -6.31 12.91
N VAL A 55 15.19 -6.69 11.68
CA VAL A 55 14.15 -6.04 10.86
C VAL A 55 12.82 -6.74 11.09
N GLN A 56 11.78 -5.98 11.43
CA GLN A 56 10.42 -6.49 11.50
C GLN A 56 9.91 -6.75 10.09
N LEU A 57 9.29 -7.91 9.90
CA LEU A 57 8.62 -8.24 8.64
C LEU A 57 7.15 -7.78 8.70
N ASP A 58 6.65 -7.30 7.58
CA ASP A 58 5.24 -7.03 7.31
C ASP A 58 4.85 -7.79 6.03
N LEU A 59 4.75 -9.14 6.17
CA LEU A 59 4.53 -10.01 5.03
C LEU A 59 3.08 -10.45 4.95
N PHE A 60 2.43 -10.11 3.87
CA PHE A 60 1.13 -10.67 3.52
C PHE A 60 1.31 -11.88 2.61
N ILE A 61 1.03 -13.08 3.16
CA ILE A 61 1.13 -14.34 2.42
C ILE A 61 -0.25 -14.70 1.88
N TYR A 62 -0.31 -14.97 0.58
CA TYR A 62 -1.53 -15.35 -0.11
C TYR A 62 -1.33 -16.63 -0.92
N PRO A 63 -2.34 -17.52 -0.96
CA PRO A 63 -2.36 -18.62 -1.91
C PRO A 63 -2.56 -18.06 -3.33
N LYS A 64 -1.97 -18.74 -4.30
CA LYS A 64 -2.06 -18.36 -5.72
C LYS A 64 -3.51 -18.24 -6.21
N GLU A 65 -4.36 -19.16 -5.80
CA GLU A 65 -5.77 -19.22 -6.19
C GLU A 65 -6.56 -17.96 -5.80
N PHE A 66 -6.06 -17.22 -4.82
CA PHE A 66 -6.67 -15.95 -4.40
C PHE A 66 -6.69 -14.93 -5.56
N PHE A 67 -5.72 -14.99 -6.46
CA PHE A 67 -5.56 -14.06 -7.58
C PHE A 67 -6.02 -14.61 -8.93
N ASP A 68 -6.56 -15.84 -8.98
CA ASP A 68 -6.99 -16.45 -10.26
C ASP A 68 -8.20 -15.73 -10.87
N LYS A 69 -9.06 -15.12 -10.06
CA LYS A 69 -10.23 -14.36 -10.50
C LYS A 69 -10.46 -13.14 -9.62
N PRO A 70 -9.56 -12.17 -9.62
CA PRO A 70 -9.80 -10.96 -8.84
C PRO A 70 -10.79 -10.05 -9.57
N ASP A 71 -11.93 -9.82 -8.96
CA ASP A 71 -12.91 -8.82 -9.43
C ASP A 71 -12.51 -7.41 -8.98
N ASP A 72 -11.66 -7.30 -7.95
CA ASP A 72 -11.24 -6.06 -7.32
C ASP A 72 -9.80 -6.15 -6.80
N PHE A 73 -8.99 -5.13 -7.07
CA PHE A 73 -7.63 -4.98 -6.56
C PHE A 73 -7.48 -3.82 -5.58
N SER A 74 -8.57 -3.29 -5.02
CA SER A 74 -8.53 -2.14 -4.12
C SER A 74 -7.63 -2.34 -2.91
N ASP A 75 -7.58 -3.54 -2.34
CA ASP A 75 -6.72 -3.89 -1.21
C ASP A 75 -5.22 -3.99 -1.60
N PHE A 76 -4.92 -4.04 -2.90
CA PHE A 76 -3.57 -4.24 -3.44
C PHE A 76 -3.02 -3.03 -4.18
N MET A 77 -3.66 -1.86 -4.07
CA MET A 77 -3.22 -0.65 -4.77
C MET A 77 -1.77 -0.24 -4.41
N HIS A 78 -1.31 -0.57 -3.20
CA HIS A 78 0.07 -0.32 -2.73
C HIS A 78 1.14 -1.07 -3.55
N ILE A 79 0.76 -2.15 -4.27
CA ILE A 79 1.63 -2.89 -5.20
C ILE A 79 1.95 -2.07 -6.47
N TYR A 80 1.25 -0.98 -6.74
CA TYR A 80 1.51 -0.11 -7.90
C TYR A 80 2.98 0.31 -7.98
N TYR A 81 3.55 0.75 -6.85
CA TYR A 81 4.96 1.12 -6.71
C TYR A 81 5.73 0.02 -5.96
N SER A 82 5.95 -1.10 -6.61
CA SER A 82 6.60 -2.27 -6.02
C SER A 82 7.67 -2.83 -6.93
N ASP A 83 8.53 -3.70 -6.41
CA ASP A 83 9.49 -4.49 -7.18
C ASP A 83 9.23 -5.98 -7.00
N VAL A 84 9.21 -6.70 -8.12
CA VAL A 84 9.12 -8.16 -8.12
C VAL A 84 10.54 -8.70 -7.98
N VAL A 85 10.88 -9.18 -6.77
CA VAL A 85 12.25 -9.64 -6.44
C VAL A 85 12.44 -11.15 -6.65
N LYS A 86 11.33 -11.89 -6.67
CA LYS A 86 11.29 -13.30 -7.07
C LYS A 86 10.04 -13.55 -7.92
N ASP A 87 10.20 -14.31 -8.99
CA ASP A 87 9.08 -14.62 -9.88
C ASP A 87 9.25 -15.98 -10.56
N THR A 88 8.23 -16.80 -10.51
CA THR A 88 8.15 -18.08 -11.22
C THR A 88 7.11 -17.95 -12.34
N ASN A 89 7.54 -18.22 -13.57
CA ASN A 89 6.69 -18.15 -14.77
C ASN A 89 6.03 -16.78 -15.00
N ASN A 90 6.67 -15.69 -14.60
CA ASN A 90 6.17 -14.31 -14.70
C ASN A 90 4.82 -14.10 -13.95
N TYR A 91 4.55 -14.86 -12.90
CA TYR A 91 3.30 -14.77 -12.17
C TYR A 91 3.18 -13.42 -11.42
N GLY A 92 4.24 -13.05 -10.69
CA GLY A 92 4.30 -11.79 -9.93
C GLY A 92 4.24 -10.56 -10.84
N GLU A 93 4.99 -10.57 -11.95
CA GLU A 93 4.97 -9.49 -12.93
C GLU A 93 3.60 -9.35 -13.62
N ASN A 94 2.92 -10.45 -13.90
CA ASN A 94 1.57 -10.41 -14.46
C ASN A 94 0.55 -9.84 -13.44
N LEU A 95 0.65 -10.26 -12.18
CA LEU A 95 -0.19 -9.74 -11.11
C LEU A 95 0.02 -8.23 -10.93
N LYS A 96 1.27 -7.79 -10.78
CA LYS A 96 1.62 -6.36 -10.70
C LYS A 96 1.04 -5.57 -11.89
N ARG A 97 1.20 -6.07 -13.10
CA ARG A 97 0.67 -5.43 -14.31
C ARG A 97 -0.86 -5.30 -14.29
N ASN A 98 -1.56 -6.31 -13.77
CA ASN A 98 -3.02 -6.25 -13.64
C ASN A 98 -3.45 -5.22 -12.59
N ILE A 99 -2.75 -5.14 -11.46
CA ILE A 99 -2.99 -4.13 -10.43
C ILE A 99 -2.72 -2.72 -10.98
N VAL A 100 -1.61 -2.51 -11.70
CA VAL A 100 -1.31 -1.22 -12.34
C VAL A 100 -2.42 -0.82 -13.31
N LYS A 101 -2.87 -1.73 -14.18
CA LYS A 101 -3.99 -1.46 -15.09
C LYS A 101 -5.29 -1.13 -14.35
N TYR A 102 -5.58 -1.83 -13.25
CA TYR A 102 -6.74 -1.55 -12.43
C TYR A 102 -6.66 -0.13 -11.86
N VAL A 103 -5.55 0.24 -11.24
CA VAL A 103 -5.34 1.57 -10.66
C VAL A 103 -5.43 2.66 -11.72
N ASP A 104 -4.80 2.46 -12.89
CA ASP A 104 -4.82 3.42 -14.00
C ASP A 104 -6.22 3.57 -14.62
N SER A 105 -7.10 2.57 -14.44
CA SER A 105 -8.49 2.60 -14.90
C SER A 105 -9.45 3.28 -13.92
N LEU A 106 -9.01 3.56 -12.69
CA LEU A 106 -9.86 4.21 -11.69
C LEU A 106 -10.25 5.63 -12.15
N PRO A 107 -11.53 6.01 -12.02
CA PRO A 107 -11.99 7.31 -12.46
C PRO A 107 -11.35 8.43 -11.64
N ASN A 108 -10.97 9.50 -12.31
CA ASN A 108 -10.62 10.74 -11.63
C ASN A 108 -11.88 11.38 -11.03
N LYS A 109 -11.69 12.12 -9.94
CA LYS A 109 -12.75 12.95 -9.38
C LYS A 109 -13.17 14.04 -10.35
N THR A 110 -14.46 14.32 -10.38
CA THR A 110 -15.02 15.46 -11.13
C THR A 110 -14.64 16.77 -10.45
N ASP A 111 -14.71 17.89 -11.20
CA ASP A 111 -14.45 19.23 -10.65
C ASP A 111 -15.36 19.54 -9.44
N VAL A 112 -16.61 19.08 -9.48
CA VAL A 112 -17.55 19.25 -8.36
C VAL A 112 -17.07 18.52 -7.12
N GLU A 113 -16.70 17.24 -7.23
CA GLU A 113 -16.17 16.43 -6.10
C GLU A 113 -14.84 17.01 -5.56
N LEU A 114 -13.99 17.56 -6.41
CA LEU A 114 -12.76 18.24 -6.01
C LEU A 114 -13.05 19.51 -5.21
N LEU A 115 -14.00 20.34 -5.66
CA LEU A 115 -14.43 21.54 -4.95
C LEU A 115 -15.08 21.20 -3.59
N GLU A 116 -15.88 20.14 -3.53
CA GLU A 116 -16.44 19.62 -2.27
C GLU A 116 -15.34 19.18 -1.30
N GLY A 117 -14.31 18.50 -1.77
CA GLY A 117 -13.13 18.11 -0.98
C GLY A 117 -12.40 19.34 -0.40
N ILE A 118 -12.16 20.37 -1.22
CA ILE A 118 -11.54 21.62 -0.78
C ILE A 118 -12.40 22.30 0.29
N ALA A 119 -13.70 22.42 0.05
CA ALA A 119 -14.65 23.04 0.98
C ALA A 119 -14.69 22.29 2.32
N TRP A 120 -14.63 20.96 2.25
CA TRP A 120 -14.54 20.11 3.45
C TRP A 120 -13.25 20.39 4.24
N CYS A 121 -12.08 20.42 3.59
CA CYS A 121 -10.82 20.77 4.22
C CYS A 121 -10.87 22.15 4.92
N GLN A 122 -11.39 23.17 4.24
CA GLN A 122 -11.54 24.50 4.79
C GLN A 122 -12.46 24.52 6.04
N LYS A 123 -13.58 23.79 5.99
CA LYS A 123 -14.49 23.64 7.09
C LYS A 123 -13.84 22.94 8.29
N MET A 124 -13.09 21.84 8.05
CA MET A 124 -12.40 21.10 9.09
C MET A 124 -11.29 21.95 9.72
N LEU A 125 -10.48 22.65 8.90
CA LEU A 125 -9.44 23.56 9.37
C LEU A 125 -10.01 24.69 10.27
N LYS A 126 -11.16 25.25 9.91
CA LYS A 126 -11.82 26.27 10.73
C LYS A 126 -12.24 25.71 12.10
N ARG A 127 -12.81 24.49 12.10
CA ARG A 127 -13.32 23.84 13.30
C ARG A 127 -12.20 23.27 14.18
N SER A 128 -11.08 22.85 13.61
CA SER A 128 -9.93 22.32 14.36
C SER A 128 -9.23 23.38 15.23
N LYS A 129 -9.49 24.67 14.99
CA LYS A 129 -8.98 25.78 15.80
C LYS A 129 -9.67 25.94 17.16
N GLN A 130 -10.73 25.19 17.42
CA GLN A 130 -11.36 25.10 18.73
C GLN A 130 -10.39 24.36 19.67
N ASN A 131 -10.06 24.97 20.79
CA ASN A 131 -9.08 24.41 21.73
C ASN A 131 -9.75 23.43 22.70
N ASP A 132 -10.43 22.43 22.16
CA ASP A 132 -11.15 21.36 22.85
C ASP A 132 -10.89 19.99 22.21
N ILE A 133 -11.43 18.93 22.80
CA ILE A 133 -11.27 17.55 22.32
C ILE A 133 -11.83 17.39 20.89
N GLU A 134 -12.93 18.05 20.58
CA GLU A 134 -13.54 17.99 19.25
C GLU A 134 -12.65 18.66 18.20
N GLY A 135 -12.03 19.81 18.54
CA GLY A 135 -11.08 20.49 17.68
C GLY A 135 -9.84 19.63 17.37
N MET A 136 -9.29 18.95 18.40
CA MET A 136 -8.17 18.01 18.25
C MET A 136 -8.53 16.82 17.33
N PHE A 137 -9.71 16.24 17.52
CA PHE A 137 -10.20 15.15 16.66
C PHE A 137 -10.35 15.60 15.20
N ARG A 138 -10.91 16.81 14.97
CA ARG A 138 -11.05 17.38 13.62
C ARG A 138 -9.70 17.68 12.96
N TRP A 139 -8.71 18.10 13.76
CA TRP A 139 -7.35 18.30 13.27
C TRP A 139 -6.72 17.00 12.81
N HIS A 140 -6.82 15.93 13.63
CA HIS A 140 -6.35 14.61 13.25
C HIS A 140 -7.03 14.12 11.96
N TRP A 141 -8.35 14.23 11.89
CA TRP A 141 -9.11 13.83 10.71
C TRP A 141 -8.73 14.63 9.46
N LEU A 142 -8.52 15.94 9.58
CA LEU A 142 -8.04 16.77 8.48
C LEU A 142 -6.66 16.29 7.98
N LEU A 143 -5.73 15.97 8.88
CA LEU A 143 -4.39 15.47 8.50
C LEU A 143 -4.46 14.15 7.75
N THR A 144 -5.31 13.23 8.15
CA THR A 144 -5.44 11.92 7.49
C THR A 144 -6.06 12.02 6.10
N GLU A 145 -7.08 12.87 5.92
CA GLU A 145 -7.83 12.95 4.65
C GLU A 145 -7.22 13.94 3.64
N SER A 146 -6.51 14.96 4.11
CA SER A 146 -6.01 16.03 3.23
C SER A 146 -5.03 15.54 2.17
N LEU A 147 -4.23 14.51 2.47
CA LEU A 147 -3.28 13.93 1.50
C LEU A 147 -4.03 13.26 0.35
N SER A 148 -5.09 12.49 0.65
CA SER A 148 -5.93 11.89 -0.39
C SER A 148 -6.56 12.95 -1.29
N ILE A 149 -7.14 14.01 -0.69
CA ILE A 149 -7.74 15.13 -1.44
C ILE A 149 -6.67 15.85 -2.27
N PHE A 150 -5.46 16.06 -1.73
CA PHE A 150 -4.35 16.67 -2.46
C PHE A 150 -3.94 15.83 -3.68
N CYS A 151 -3.81 14.50 -3.52
CA CYS A 151 -3.52 13.61 -4.64
C CYS A 151 -4.60 13.68 -5.72
N GLN A 152 -5.87 13.68 -5.34
CA GLN A 152 -7.00 13.82 -6.27
C GLN A 152 -6.94 15.14 -7.06
N LEU A 153 -6.60 16.26 -6.39
CA LEU A 153 -6.40 17.56 -7.06
C LEU A 153 -5.24 17.55 -8.06
N LYS A 154 -4.29 16.63 -7.90
CA LYS A 154 -3.18 16.42 -8.83
C LYS A 154 -3.46 15.33 -9.86
N HIS A 155 -4.68 14.82 -9.92
CA HIS A 155 -5.07 13.66 -10.75
C HIS A 155 -4.18 12.45 -10.50
N LYS A 156 -3.82 12.24 -9.23
CA LYS A 156 -3.05 11.09 -8.77
C LYS A 156 -3.89 10.23 -7.81
N GLN A 157 -3.65 8.93 -7.84
CA GLN A 157 -4.19 8.03 -6.83
C GLN A 157 -3.42 8.20 -5.52
N TYR A 158 -4.10 7.98 -4.40
CA TYR A 158 -3.52 8.02 -3.07
C TYR A 158 -3.20 6.60 -2.58
N PHE A 159 -1.94 6.33 -2.27
CA PHE A 159 -1.45 5.00 -1.86
C PHE A 159 -1.02 4.94 -0.39
N GLY A 160 -1.43 5.90 0.43
CA GLY A 160 -1.04 5.97 1.83
C GLY A 160 -0.32 7.27 2.19
N PRO A 161 0.21 7.38 3.41
CA PRO A 161 0.74 8.64 3.95
C PRO A 161 2.02 9.15 3.29
N LYS A 162 2.68 8.34 2.47
CA LYS A 162 3.84 8.76 1.70
C LYS A 162 3.40 9.39 0.38
N LEU A 163 3.89 10.60 0.09
CA LEU A 163 3.76 11.22 -1.24
C LEU A 163 4.84 10.60 -2.14
N GLN A 164 4.40 9.95 -3.19
CA GLN A 164 5.26 9.39 -4.24
C GLN A 164 5.15 10.21 -5.53
#